data_51a6190d4e99004258d8f0fd3e952b7b
#
_entry.id   51a6190d4e99004258d8f0fd3e952b7b
#
_cell.length_a   1.000
_cell.length_b   1.000
_cell.length_c   1.000
_cell.angle_alpha   90.00
_cell.angle_beta   90.00
_cell.angle_gamma   90.00
#
_symmetry.space_group_name_H-M   'P 1'
#
loop_
_entity.id
_entity.type
_entity.pdbx_description
1 polymer ?
#
loop_
_entity_poly.entity_id
_entity_poly.type
_entity_poly.pdbx_seq_one_letter_code
_entity_poly.pdbx_strand_id
1 'polypeptide(L)'
;LDMGLSGTGEIYFATFHLGVDGGIEVTASHNPMNYNGMKLVRENAKPISGDTGLRDIQRLAEENQFPPVDPTRRGTLSKISVLKEYVDHLMSYVDFSNFTRPLKLVVNSGNGAAGHVIDEVEKRFAAAGVPVTFIKVHHQPDGHFPNGIPNPLLPECRQDTADAVREHQADMGIAFDGDFDRCFLFDDEASFIEGYYIVGLLAEAFLQKQPGAKIIHDPRLTWNTVDIVTRNGGQPVMSKTGHAFIKERMRQEDAIYGGEMSAHHYFRDFAYCDSGMIPWLLV
;
A
#
# COMPACT_ATOMS: atom_id res chain seq x y z
N LEU A 1 0.25 -21.24 -5.78
CA LEU A 1 -0.33 -20.91 -4.47
C LEU A 1 -1.49 -19.94 -4.69
N ASP A 2 -2.61 -20.16 -4.00
CA ASP A 2 -3.82 -19.34 -4.07
C ASP A 2 -4.09 -18.77 -2.68
N MET A 3 -4.08 -17.44 -2.56
CA MET A 3 -4.30 -16.73 -1.30
C MET A 3 -5.78 -16.35 -1.07
N GLY A 4 -6.64 -16.56 -2.06
CA GLY A 4 -8.03 -16.11 -2.02
C GLY A 4 -8.13 -14.59 -2.14
N LEU A 5 -9.07 -13.99 -1.38
CA LEU A 5 -9.20 -12.53 -1.33
C LEU A 5 -7.98 -11.94 -0.59
N SER A 6 -7.27 -11.08 -1.29
CA SER A 6 -6.06 -10.41 -0.80
C SER A 6 -5.98 -8.99 -1.37
N GLY A 7 -5.00 -8.25 -0.94
CA GLY A 7 -4.65 -6.98 -1.59
C GLY A 7 -3.22 -6.99 -2.09
N THR A 8 -2.91 -5.98 -2.87
CA THR A 8 -1.62 -5.86 -3.56
C THR A 8 -0.42 -6.04 -2.62
N GLY A 9 -0.46 -5.46 -1.41
CA GLY A 9 0.62 -5.58 -0.42
C GLY A 9 0.83 -7.01 0.08
N GLU A 10 -0.24 -7.80 0.21
CA GLU A 10 -0.13 -9.21 0.63
C GLU A 10 0.55 -10.08 -0.43
N ILE A 11 0.26 -9.84 -1.71
CA ILE A 11 0.94 -10.56 -2.82
C ILE A 11 2.42 -10.20 -2.87
N TYR A 12 2.78 -8.93 -2.68
CA TYR A 12 4.19 -8.54 -2.59
C TYR A 12 4.88 -9.22 -1.43
N PHE A 13 4.28 -9.17 -0.24
CA PHE A 13 4.79 -9.82 0.96
C PHE A 13 4.97 -11.33 0.75
N ALA A 14 3.92 -12.03 0.30
CA ALA A 14 3.97 -13.46 0.04
C ALA A 14 5.09 -13.81 -0.94
N THR A 15 5.29 -13.00 -1.99
CA THR A 15 6.30 -13.26 -3.01
C THR A 15 7.71 -13.25 -2.44
N PHE A 16 8.08 -12.25 -1.64
CA PHE A 16 9.43 -12.22 -1.06
C PHE A 16 9.56 -13.07 0.21
N HIS A 17 8.50 -13.18 1.02
CA HIS A 17 8.53 -13.94 2.26
C HIS A 17 8.64 -15.46 2.03
N LEU A 18 7.88 -15.98 1.06
CA LEU A 18 7.90 -17.41 0.71
C LEU A 18 9.00 -17.75 -0.29
N GLY A 19 9.70 -16.76 -0.86
CA GLY A 19 10.75 -16.99 -1.85
C GLY A 19 10.26 -17.64 -3.13
N VAL A 20 9.03 -17.32 -3.57
CA VAL A 20 8.44 -17.86 -4.81
C VAL A 20 8.92 -17.10 -6.04
N ASP A 21 8.76 -17.72 -7.23
CA ASP A 21 9.26 -17.17 -8.51
C ASP A 21 8.53 -15.91 -8.96
N GLY A 22 7.34 -15.64 -8.44
CA GLY A 22 6.56 -14.45 -8.76
C GLY A 22 5.18 -14.46 -8.12
N GLY A 23 4.47 -13.33 -8.29
CA GLY A 23 3.12 -13.13 -7.77
C GLY A 23 2.24 -12.39 -8.77
N ILE A 24 0.96 -12.68 -8.73
CA ILE A 24 -0.08 -12.01 -9.53
C ILE A 24 -1.21 -11.59 -8.59
N GLU A 25 -1.49 -10.30 -8.54
CA GLU A 25 -2.72 -9.77 -7.95
C GLU A 25 -3.71 -9.46 -9.05
N VAL A 26 -4.91 -10.05 -8.98
CA VAL A 26 -6.00 -9.76 -9.92
C VAL A 26 -6.84 -8.63 -9.34
N THR A 27 -6.66 -7.43 -9.86
CA THR A 27 -7.28 -6.21 -9.33
C THR A 27 -7.45 -5.15 -10.41
N ALA A 28 -8.53 -4.39 -10.32
CA ALA A 28 -8.70 -3.11 -11.02
C ALA A 28 -8.61 -1.92 -10.05
N SER A 29 -8.09 -2.13 -8.83
CA SER A 29 -7.91 -1.13 -7.77
C SER A 29 -9.21 -0.40 -7.44
N HIS A 30 -9.33 0.85 -7.80
CA HIS A 30 -10.46 1.75 -7.53
C HIS A 30 -11.39 1.96 -8.75
N ASN A 31 -11.23 1.16 -9.80
CA ASN A 31 -12.11 1.26 -10.96
C ASN A 31 -13.48 0.60 -10.71
N PRO A 32 -14.52 1.00 -11.47
CA PRO A 32 -15.81 0.34 -11.40
C PRO A 32 -15.75 -1.18 -11.65
N MET A 33 -16.74 -1.92 -11.16
CA MET A 33 -16.80 -3.38 -11.15
C MET A 33 -16.67 -4.06 -12.53
N ASN A 34 -16.91 -3.34 -13.61
CA ASN A 34 -16.77 -3.85 -14.98
C ASN A 34 -15.34 -3.74 -15.55
N TYR A 35 -14.40 -3.22 -14.76
CA TYR A 35 -12.98 -3.22 -15.08
C TYR A 35 -12.29 -4.41 -14.42
N ASN A 36 -11.21 -4.87 -15.05
CA ASN A 36 -10.32 -5.87 -14.48
C ASN A 36 -8.88 -5.56 -14.88
N GLY A 37 -7.94 -6.12 -14.13
CA GLY A 37 -6.52 -5.94 -14.37
C GLY A 37 -5.68 -6.93 -13.57
N MET A 38 -4.38 -6.85 -13.75
CA MET A 38 -3.42 -7.67 -13.03
C MET A 38 -2.17 -6.85 -12.72
N LYS A 39 -1.67 -6.98 -11.49
CA LYS A 39 -0.33 -6.54 -11.11
C LYS A 39 0.57 -7.77 -11.05
N LEU A 40 1.70 -7.71 -11.74
CA LEU A 40 2.61 -8.85 -11.87
C LEU A 40 3.97 -8.49 -11.27
N VAL A 41 4.48 -9.38 -10.46
CA VAL A 41 5.84 -9.31 -9.93
C VAL A 41 6.57 -10.62 -10.14
N ARG A 42 7.90 -10.54 -10.27
CA ARG A 42 8.79 -11.70 -10.28
C ARG A 42 9.38 -11.92 -8.88
N GLU A 43 10.37 -12.77 -8.77
CA GLU A 43 11.05 -13.08 -7.52
C GLU A 43 11.42 -11.81 -6.71
N ASN A 44 11.34 -11.87 -5.39
CA ASN A 44 11.57 -10.73 -4.47
C ASN A 44 10.63 -9.54 -4.73
N ALA A 45 9.42 -9.80 -5.23
CA ALA A 45 8.40 -8.81 -5.56
C ALA A 45 8.90 -7.70 -6.52
N LYS A 46 9.87 -7.99 -7.39
CA LYS A 46 10.32 -7.06 -8.43
C LYS A 46 9.21 -6.85 -9.44
N PRO A 47 8.86 -5.59 -9.78
CA PRO A 47 7.78 -5.32 -10.71
C PRO A 47 8.11 -5.82 -12.13
N ILE A 48 7.07 -6.20 -12.87
CA ILE A 48 7.15 -6.40 -14.31
C ILE A 48 6.53 -5.16 -14.96
N SER A 49 7.37 -4.24 -15.43
CA SER A 49 6.95 -3.01 -16.11
C SER A 49 6.83 -3.20 -17.63
N GLY A 50 6.32 -2.17 -18.30
CA GLY A 50 6.32 -2.14 -19.77
C GLY A 50 7.71 -2.32 -20.39
N ASP A 51 8.74 -1.87 -19.69
CA ASP A 51 10.14 -1.93 -20.14
C ASP A 51 10.84 -3.26 -19.75
N THR A 52 10.24 -4.05 -18.83
CA THR A 52 10.88 -5.25 -18.26
C THR A 52 10.11 -6.55 -18.48
N GLY A 53 9.17 -6.58 -19.46
CA GLY A 53 8.52 -7.82 -19.88
C GLY A 53 6.99 -7.76 -20.02
N LEU A 54 6.30 -6.72 -19.51
CA LEU A 54 4.84 -6.65 -19.60
C LEU A 54 4.34 -6.60 -21.06
N ARG A 55 5.07 -5.92 -21.95
CA ARG A 55 4.76 -5.87 -23.38
C ARG A 55 4.95 -7.21 -24.07
N ASP A 56 5.92 -8.02 -23.62
CA ASP A 56 6.12 -9.37 -24.15
C ASP A 56 4.97 -10.28 -23.71
N ILE A 57 4.52 -10.18 -22.44
CA ILE A 57 3.35 -10.90 -21.93
C ILE A 57 2.11 -10.53 -22.77
N GLN A 58 1.90 -9.23 -23.01
CA GLN A 58 0.80 -8.74 -23.84
C GLN A 58 0.84 -9.34 -25.24
N ARG A 59 1.97 -9.25 -25.92
CA ARG A 59 2.16 -9.79 -27.27
C ARG A 59 1.87 -11.30 -27.33
N LEU A 60 2.41 -12.08 -26.38
CA LEU A 60 2.17 -13.53 -26.31
C LEU A 60 0.68 -13.85 -26.13
N ALA A 61 -0.03 -13.04 -25.31
CA ALA A 61 -1.45 -13.21 -25.09
C ALA A 61 -2.28 -12.85 -26.34
N GLU A 62 -1.98 -11.73 -27.00
CA GLU A 62 -2.66 -11.26 -28.22
C GLU A 62 -2.44 -12.21 -29.40
N GLU A 63 -1.22 -12.70 -29.59
CA GLU A 63 -0.85 -13.63 -30.64
C GLU A 63 -1.25 -15.08 -30.34
N ASN A 64 -1.77 -15.37 -29.14
CA ASN A 64 -2.09 -16.70 -28.65
C ASN A 64 -0.91 -17.69 -28.78
N GLN A 65 0.32 -17.18 -28.60
CA GLN A 65 1.55 -17.94 -28.74
C GLN A 65 2.00 -18.49 -27.38
N PHE A 66 1.39 -19.59 -26.96
CA PHE A 66 1.78 -20.27 -25.74
C PHE A 66 2.62 -21.51 -26.07
N PRO A 67 3.78 -21.70 -25.40
CA PRO A 67 4.54 -22.94 -25.55
C PRO A 67 3.67 -24.13 -25.04
N PRO A 68 3.75 -25.28 -25.71
CA PRO A 68 3.03 -26.45 -25.25
C PRO A 68 3.44 -26.83 -23.83
N VAL A 69 2.45 -26.99 -22.97
CA VAL A 69 2.69 -27.42 -21.57
C VAL A 69 2.92 -28.94 -21.58
N ASP A 70 4.10 -29.37 -21.13
CA ASP A 70 4.40 -30.75 -20.85
C ASP A 70 3.47 -31.24 -19.72
N PRO A 71 2.63 -32.25 -19.96
CA PRO A 71 1.72 -32.77 -18.95
C PRO A 71 2.40 -33.24 -17.67
N THR A 72 3.65 -33.69 -17.76
CA THR A 72 4.45 -34.17 -16.62
C THR A 72 4.96 -33.01 -15.72
N ARG A 73 4.94 -31.79 -16.24
CA ARG A 73 5.36 -30.55 -15.54
C ARG A 73 4.17 -29.69 -15.08
N ARG A 74 2.96 -30.26 -15.18
CA ARG A 74 1.76 -29.53 -14.74
C ARG A 74 1.80 -29.31 -13.24
N GLY A 75 1.72 -28.02 -12.82
CA GLY A 75 1.68 -27.63 -11.42
C GLY A 75 0.40 -28.05 -10.70
N THR A 76 0.42 -27.97 -9.39
CA THR A 76 -0.73 -28.18 -8.51
C THR A 76 -1.15 -26.86 -7.87
N LEU A 77 -2.44 -26.73 -7.56
CA LEU A 77 -2.99 -25.58 -6.84
C LEU A 77 -3.09 -25.90 -5.35
N SER A 78 -2.55 -25.01 -4.51
CA SER A 78 -2.67 -25.11 -3.06
C SER A 78 -3.14 -23.80 -2.49
N LYS A 79 -4.11 -23.83 -1.57
CA LYS A 79 -4.54 -22.64 -0.83
C LYS A 79 -3.60 -22.38 0.34
N ILE A 80 -3.25 -21.11 0.51
CA ILE A 80 -2.40 -20.65 1.61
C ILE A 80 -2.95 -19.36 2.21
N SER A 81 -2.46 -18.99 3.39
CA SER A 81 -2.61 -17.67 3.97
C SER A 81 -1.27 -17.24 4.58
N VAL A 82 -0.89 -16.00 4.38
CA VAL A 82 0.26 -15.35 5.01
C VAL A 82 -0.18 -14.16 5.86
N LEU A 83 -1.48 -14.06 6.15
CA LEU A 83 -2.05 -12.89 6.84
C LEU A 83 -1.37 -12.59 8.17
N LYS A 84 -1.08 -13.61 8.97
CA LYS A 84 -0.46 -13.41 10.29
C LYS A 84 0.96 -12.90 10.15
N GLU A 85 1.75 -13.53 9.30
CA GLU A 85 3.14 -13.16 9.03
C GLU A 85 3.23 -11.77 8.38
N TYR A 86 2.28 -11.45 7.49
CA TYR A 86 2.16 -10.11 6.91
C TYR A 86 1.88 -9.06 7.98
N VAL A 87 0.90 -9.31 8.85
CA VAL A 87 0.58 -8.38 9.94
C VAL A 87 1.72 -8.30 10.96
N ASP A 88 2.41 -9.40 11.27
CA ASP A 88 3.60 -9.36 12.11
C ASP A 88 4.71 -8.48 11.50
N HIS A 89 4.89 -8.52 10.17
CA HIS A 89 5.77 -7.60 9.47
C HIS A 89 5.30 -6.14 9.57
N LEU A 90 4.00 -5.87 9.41
CA LEU A 90 3.43 -4.53 9.59
C LEU A 90 3.67 -4.00 11.01
N MET A 91 3.52 -4.85 12.03
CA MET A 91 3.76 -4.45 13.42
C MET A 91 5.22 -4.10 13.71
N SER A 92 6.17 -4.55 12.89
CA SER A 92 7.57 -4.14 13.02
C SER A 92 7.83 -2.65 12.76
N TYR A 93 6.88 -1.97 12.13
CA TYR A 93 6.93 -0.51 11.92
C TYR A 93 6.39 0.28 13.11
N VAL A 94 5.68 -0.37 14.05
CA VAL A 94 4.99 0.28 15.17
C VAL A 94 5.85 0.24 16.42
N ASP A 95 6.10 1.40 17.00
CA ASP A 95 6.66 1.49 18.35
C ASP A 95 5.52 1.67 19.38
N PHE A 96 5.11 0.57 19.99
CA PHE A 96 4.01 0.57 20.96
C PHE A 96 4.26 1.43 22.19
N SER A 97 5.52 1.80 22.50
CA SER A 97 5.85 2.70 23.62
C SER A 97 5.39 4.15 23.39
N ASN A 98 5.11 4.52 22.15
CA ASN A 98 4.64 5.86 21.78
C ASN A 98 3.15 6.10 22.11
N PHE A 99 2.38 5.03 22.41
CA PHE A 99 0.95 5.16 22.73
C PHE A 99 0.75 5.56 24.19
N THR A 100 0.77 6.87 24.43
CA THR A 100 0.67 7.46 25.79
C THR A 100 -0.76 7.79 26.21
N ARG A 101 -1.74 7.69 25.30
CA ARG A 101 -3.17 7.95 25.54
C ARG A 101 -4.04 7.05 24.66
N PRO A 102 -5.33 6.88 25.00
CA PRO A 102 -6.28 6.25 24.10
C PRO A 102 -6.41 7.01 22.77
N LEU A 103 -6.51 6.26 21.66
CA LEU A 103 -6.74 6.78 20.33
C LEU A 103 -8.01 6.17 19.72
N LYS A 104 -8.72 6.98 18.94
CA LYS A 104 -9.83 6.54 18.08
C LYS A 104 -9.41 6.72 16.63
N LEU A 105 -9.41 5.65 15.85
CA LEU A 105 -9.06 5.67 14.45
C LEU A 105 -10.27 5.25 13.61
N VAL A 106 -10.73 6.13 12.72
CA VAL A 106 -11.67 5.75 11.67
C VAL A 106 -10.89 5.05 10.56
N VAL A 107 -11.35 3.88 10.15
CA VAL A 107 -10.72 3.10 9.09
C VAL A 107 -11.76 2.74 8.03
N ASN A 108 -11.69 3.38 6.88
CA ASN A 108 -12.57 3.15 5.74
C ASN A 108 -11.89 2.22 4.73
N SER A 109 -12.39 0.98 4.65
CA SER A 109 -11.92 -0.02 3.69
C SER A 109 -12.55 0.14 2.29
N GLY A 110 -13.47 1.07 2.09
CA GLY A 110 -14.11 1.36 0.81
C GLY A 110 -14.82 0.18 0.15
N ASN A 111 -15.29 -0.80 0.94
CA ASN A 111 -15.75 -2.11 0.45
C ASN A 111 -14.70 -2.89 -0.38
N GLY A 112 -13.43 -2.50 -0.29
CA GLY A 112 -12.30 -3.19 -0.90
C GLY A 112 -11.77 -4.34 -0.03
N ALA A 113 -10.54 -4.75 -0.30
CA ALA A 113 -9.95 -5.92 0.33
C ALA A 113 -9.29 -5.66 1.70
N ALA A 114 -9.22 -4.41 2.21
CA ALA A 114 -8.45 -4.09 3.42
C ALA A 114 -9.01 -4.68 4.74
N GLY A 115 -10.31 -4.99 4.80
CA GLY A 115 -11.00 -5.28 6.05
C GLY A 115 -10.39 -6.41 6.88
N HIS A 116 -10.03 -7.53 6.26
CA HIS A 116 -9.47 -8.69 6.98
C HIS A 116 -8.07 -8.40 7.58
N VAL A 117 -7.28 -7.55 6.91
CA VAL A 117 -5.98 -7.11 7.44
C VAL A 117 -6.18 -6.19 8.65
N ILE A 118 -7.13 -5.24 8.56
CA ILE A 118 -7.49 -4.36 9.68
C ILE A 118 -7.99 -5.16 10.89
N ASP A 119 -8.79 -6.21 10.68
CA ASP A 119 -9.25 -7.08 11.76
C ASP A 119 -8.07 -7.79 12.47
N GLU A 120 -7.06 -8.20 11.73
CA GLU A 120 -5.89 -8.85 12.32
C GLU A 120 -4.95 -7.83 12.98
N VAL A 121 -4.79 -6.63 12.42
CA VAL A 121 -4.07 -5.51 13.06
C VAL A 121 -4.72 -5.14 14.40
N GLU A 122 -6.04 -4.97 14.45
CA GLU A 122 -6.77 -4.68 15.69
C GLU A 122 -6.48 -5.73 16.77
N LYS A 123 -6.43 -7.01 16.41
CA LYS A 123 -6.06 -8.07 17.36
C LYS A 123 -4.63 -7.92 17.90
N ARG A 124 -3.68 -7.50 17.04
CA ARG A 124 -2.29 -7.24 17.48
C ARG A 124 -2.20 -6.07 18.45
N PHE A 125 -2.92 -4.97 18.17
CA PHE A 125 -3.00 -3.82 19.07
C PHE A 125 -3.62 -4.20 20.41
N ALA A 126 -4.72 -4.96 20.40
CA ALA A 126 -5.35 -5.46 21.60
C ALA A 126 -4.43 -6.38 22.42
N ALA A 127 -3.71 -7.30 21.76
CA ALA A 127 -2.76 -8.20 22.39
C ALA A 127 -1.56 -7.46 23.02
N ALA A 128 -1.15 -6.33 22.41
CA ALA A 128 -0.10 -5.46 22.95
C ALA A 128 -0.60 -4.55 24.09
N GLY A 129 -1.91 -4.57 24.41
CA GLY A 129 -2.50 -3.71 25.44
C GLY A 129 -2.56 -2.24 25.07
N VAL A 130 -2.49 -1.92 23.78
CA VAL A 130 -2.51 -0.54 23.28
C VAL A 130 -3.96 -0.05 23.22
N PRO A 131 -4.28 1.10 23.82
CA PRO A 131 -5.65 1.60 23.92
C PRO A 131 -6.12 2.30 22.63
N VAL A 132 -6.23 1.56 21.52
CA VAL A 132 -6.73 2.05 20.24
C VAL A 132 -8.10 1.46 19.96
N THR A 133 -9.05 2.32 19.59
CA THR A 133 -10.39 1.91 19.13
C THR A 133 -10.48 2.12 17.62
N PHE A 134 -10.79 1.06 16.88
CA PHE A 134 -11.00 1.11 15.44
C PHE A 134 -12.50 1.28 15.12
N ILE A 135 -12.83 2.36 14.42
CA ILE A 135 -14.18 2.64 13.91
C ILE A 135 -14.17 2.28 12.43
N LYS A 136 -14.82 1.17 12.08
CA LYS A 136 -14.75 0.54 10.77
C LYS A 136 -15.87 1.06 9.85
N VAL A 137 -15.50 1.63 8.70
CA VAL A 137 -16.41 2.16 7.69
C VAL A 137 -16.26 1.33 6.40
N HIS A 138 -17.35 0.96 5.76
CA HIS A 138 -17.37 0.16 4.53
C HIS A 138 -16.41 -1.03 4.58
N HIS A 139 -16.44 -1.73 5.70
CA HIS A 139 -15.42 -2.71 6.10
C HIS A 139 -15.50 -4.04 5.33
N GLN A 140 -16.71 -4.46 4.99
CA GLN A 140 -16.91 -5.74 4.30
C GLN A 140 -16.64 -5.60 2.81
N PRO A 141 -15.86 -6.51 2.21
CA PRO A 141 -15.56 -6.46 0.78
C PRO A 141 -16.82 -6.69 -0.06
N ASP A 142 -17.06 -5.80 -1.01
CA ASP A 142 -18.13 -5.92 -2.00
C ASP A 142 -17.69 -5.27 -3.31
N GLY A 143 -17.39 -6.08 -4.32
CA GLY A 143 -16.93 -5.60 -5.63
C GLY A 143 -17.94 -4.80 -6.42
N HIS A 144 -19.20 -4.68 -5.96
CA HIS A 144 -20.19 -3.77 -6.54
C HIS A 144 -20.01 -2.33 -6.07
N PHE A 145 -19.20 -2.11 -5.03
CA PHE A 145 -18.96 -0.81 -4.42
C PHE A 145 -20.25 -0.03 -4.12
N PRO A 146 -21.13 -0.55 -3.24
CA PRO A 146 -22.45 0.03 -2.98
C PRO A 146 -22.38 1.46 -2.41
N ASN A 147 -21.25 1.85 -1.83
CA ASN A 147 -21.00 3.18 -1.26
C ASN A 147 -20.09 4.05 -2.17
N GLY A 148 -20.03 3.73 -3.47
CA GLY A 148 -19.16 4.41 -4.42
C GLY A 148 -17.77 3.76 -4.56
N ILE A 149 -17.08 4.11 -5.64
CA ILE A 149 -15.72 3.59 -5.88
C ILE A 149 -14.75 4.09 -4.80
N PRO A 150 -13.86 3.22 -4.29
CA PRO A 150 -12.93 3.59 -3.22
C PRO A 150 -11.74 4.37 -3.78
N ASN A 151 -11.96 5.66 -4.09
CA ASN A 151 -10.93 6.55 -4.62
C ASN A 151 -10.88 7.89 -3.89
N PRO A 152 -10.31 8.00 -2.68
CA PRO A 152 -10.25 9.24 -1.91
C PRO A 152 -9.44 10.39 -2.55
N LEU A 153 -8.76 10.17 -3.69
CA LEU A 153 -8.25 11.27 -4.51
C LEU A 153 -9.38 12.17 -5.03
N LEU A 154 -10.55 11.59 -5.28
CA LEU A 154 -11.73 12.31 -5.70
C LEU A 154 -12.43 12.91 -4.46
N PRO A 155 -12.70 14.23 -4.43
CA PRO A 155 -13.33 14.87 -3.28
C PRO A 155 -14.67 14.25 -2.88
N GLU A 156 -15.47 13.78 -3.83
CA GLU A 156 -16.75 13.12 -3.61
C GLU A 156 -16.63 11.77 -2.89
N CYS A 157 -15.46 11.14 -2.88
CA CYS A 157 -15.21 9.86 -2.21
C CYS A 157 -14.64 10.03 -0.78
N ARG A 158 -14.57 11.28 -0.27
CA ARG A 158 -13.97 11.59 1.05
C ARG A 158 -15.00 11.70 2.16
N GLN A 159 -16.27 11.95 1.80
CA GLN A 159 -17.31 12.39 2.74
C GLN A 159 -17.55 11.39 3.87
N ASP A 160 -17.70 10.11 3.56
CA ASP A 160 -18.03 9.08 4.56
C ASP A 160 -16.93 8.92 5.63
N THR A 161 -15.65 9.04 5.22
CA THR A 161 -14.53 9.03 6.16
C THR A 161 -14.53 10.28 7.02
N ALA A 162 -14.72 11.46 6.42
CA ALA A 162 -14.74 12.74 7.13
C ALA A 162 -15.93 12.81 8.11
N ASP A 163 -17.11 12.33 7.72
CA ASP A 163 -18.27 12.31 8.60
C ASP A 163 -18.09 11.37 9.78
N ALA A 164 -17.52 10.18 9.56
CA ALA A 164 -17.20 9.25 10.64
C ALA A 164 -16.18 9.83 11.62
N VAL A 165 -15.15 10.55 11.14
CA VAL A 165 -14.18 11.24 12.02
C VAL A 165 -14.88 12.25 12.92
N ARG A 166 -15.78 13.08 12.37
CA ARG A 166 -16.55 14.08 13.14
C ARG A 166 -17.52 13.44 14.12
N GLU A 167 -18.30 12.44 13.67
CA GLU A 167 -19.32 11.76 14.47
C GLU A 167 -18.71 11.09 15.70
N HIS A 168 -17.59 10.41 15.50
CA HIS A 168 -16.93 9.66 16.58
C HIS A 168 -15.86 10.47 17.33
N GLN A 169 -15.62 11.72 16.91
CA GLN A 169 -14.51 12.55 17.45
C GLN A 169 -13.20 11.74 17.42
N ALA A 170 -12.88 11.20 16.26
CA ALA A 170 -11.71 10.37 16.08
C ALA A 170 -10.44 11.21 15.95
N ASP A 171 -9.32 10.67 16.40
CA ASP A 171 -8.01 11.32 16.34
C ASP A 171 -7.45 11.35 14.91
N MET A 172 -7.85 10.40 14.07
CA MET A 172 -7.42 10.31 12.68
C MET A 172 -8.42 9.48 11.85
N GLY A 173 -8.60 9.86 10.59
CA GLY A 173 -9.27 9.06 9.57
C GLY A 173 -8.26 8.44 8.60
N ILE A 174 -8.48 7.18 8.26
CA ILE A 174 -7.69 6.41 7.32
C ILE A 174 -8.63 5.85 6.25
N ALA A 175 -8.32 6.06 4.99
CA ALA A 175 -9.08 5.48 3.89
C ALA A 175 -8.13 4.78 2.91
N PHE A 176 -8.60 3.68 2.34
CA PHE A 176 -7.87 2.89 1.36
C PHE A 176 -8.57 2.92 0.00
N ASP A 177 -7.84 2.59 -1.05
CA ASP A 177 -8.44 2.17 -2.31
C ASP A 177 -8.76 0.67 -2.32
N GLY A 178 -9.32 0.16 -3.41
CA GLY A 178 -9.93 -1.17 -3.43
C GLY A 178 -8.97 -2.33 -3.11
N ASP A 179 -7.73 -2.26 -3.52
CA ASP A 179 -6.68 -3.24 -3.24
C ASP A 179 -5.64 -2.75 -2.22
N PHE A 180 -5.98 -1.69 -1.50
CA PHE A 180 -5.29 -1.06 -0.36
C PHE A 180 -3.76 -0.90 -0.52
N ASP A 181 -3.31 -0.59 -1.73
CA ASP A 181 -1.92 -0.20 -1.94
C ASP A 181 -1.69 1.30 -1.74
N ARG A 182 -2.78 2.08 -1.59
CA ARG A 182 -2.76 3.51 -1.27
C ARG A 182 -3.40 3.80 0.08
N CYS A 183 -2.85 4.81 0.76
CA CYS A 183 -3.32 5.28 2.06
C CYS A 183 -3.63 6.78 2.02
N PHE A 184 -4.81 7.14 2.48
CA PHE A 184 -5.29 8.51 2.54
C PHE A 184 -5.64 8.85 3.98
N LEU A 185 -5.16 9.99 4.46
CA LEU A 185 -5.31 10.39 5.85
C LEU A 185 -6.18 11.64 6.00
N PHE A 186 -6.89 11.69 7.12
CA PHE A 186 -7.70 12.82 7.55
C PHE A 186 -7.30 13.15 8.99
N ASP A 187 -7.21 14.44 9.31
CA ASP A 187 -6.93 14.90 10.66
C ASP A 187 -8.16 14.79 11.59
N ASP A 188 -8.01 15.19 12.84
CA ASP A 188 -9.05 15.18 13.87
C ASP A 188 -10.18 16.21 13.61
N GLU A 189 -9.96 17.19 12.72
CA GLU A 189 -10.98 18.10 12.21
C GLU A 189 -11.70 17.54 10.99
N ALA A 190 -11.37 16.30 10.59
CA ALA A 190 -11.86 15.62 9.39
C ALA A 190 -11.44 16.29 8.06
N SER A 191 -10.32 17.01 8.08
CA SER A 191 -9.74 17.58 6.87
C SER A 191 -8.87 16.55 6.16
N PHE A 192 -9.02 16.42 4.86
CA PHE A 192 -8.18 15.53 4.05
C PHE A 192 -6.74 16.06 3.99
N ILE A 193 -5.78 15.21 4.30
CA ILE A 193 -4.36 15.57 4.25
C ILE A 193 -3.80 15.20 2.88
N GLU A 194 -3.39 16.21 2.12
CA GLU A 194 -2.84 16.00 0.79
C GLU A 194 -1.55 15.15 0.81
N GLY A 195 -1.41 14.24 -0.15
CA GLY A 195 -0.34 13.24 -0.17
C GLY A 195 1.07 13.83 -0.08
N TYR A 196 1.31 15.04 -0.60
CA TYR A 196 2.62 15.67 -0.53
C TYR A 196 3.05 16.06 0.90
N TYR A 197 2.11 16.30 1.82
CA TYR A 197 2.44 16.52 3.23
C TYR A 197 2.85 15.20 3.90
N ILE A 198 2.12 14.13 3.62
CA ILE A 198 2.43 12.80 4.17
C ILE A 198 3.78 12.30 3.66
N VAL A 199 4.07 12.48 2.36
CA VAL A 199 5.39 12.12 1.81
C VAL A 199 6.51 12.89 2.48
N GLY A 200 6.34 14.19 2.74
CA GLY A 200 7.31 15.01 3.47
C GLY A 200 7.51 14.52 4.91
N LEU A 201 6.42 14.27 5.64
CA LEU A 201 6.44 13.78 7.03
C LEU A 201 7.18 12.43 7.14
N LEU A 202 6.83 11.48 6.31
CA LEU A 202 7.47 10.16 6.33
C LEU A 202 8.94 10.23 5.87
N ALA A 203 9.27 11.07 4.87
CA ALA A 203 10.66 11.29 4.47
C ALA A 203 11.50 11.81 5.64
N GLU A 204 10.99 12.80 6.40
CA GLU A 204 11.66 13.31 7.60
C GLU A 204 11.86 12.21 8.65
N ALA A 205 10.81 11.44 8.97
CA ALA A 205 10.88 10.35 9.94
C ALA A 205 11.93 9.29 9.57
N PHE A 206 12.01 8.92 8.29
CA PHE A 206 13.03 7.98 7.82
C PHE A 206 14.44 8.56 7.86
N LEU A 207 14.61 9.84 7.53
CA LEU A 207 15.91 10.51 7.56
C LEU A 207 16.44 10.73 8.99
N GLN A 208 15.56 10.88 9.98
CA GLN A 208 15.96 10.88 11.39
C GLN A 208 16.56 9.55 11.82
N LYS A 209 16.05 8.42 11.28
CA LYS A 209 16.59 7.08 11.55
C LYS A 209 17.86 6.78 10.72
N GLN A 210 17.93 7.29 9.49
CA GLN A 210 19.05 7.05 8.57
C GLN A 210 19.45 8.35 7.85
N PRO A 211 20.28 9.21 8.45
CA PRO A 211 20.78 10.43 7.81
C PRO A 211 21.53 10.11 6.51
N GLY A 212 21.39 10.99 5.52
CA GLY A 212 22.05 10.82 4.22
C GLY A 212 21.35 9.87 3.25
N ALA A 213 20.28 9.21 3.67
CA ALA A 213 19.54 8.29 2.81
C ALA A 213 18.88 9.00 1.62
N LYS A 214 18.63 8.24 0.56
CA LYS A 214 17.89 8.70 -0.62
C LYS A 214 16.39 8.52 -0.41
N ILE A 215 15.64 9.51 -0.89
CA ILE A 215 14.18 9.52 -0.90
C ILE A 215 13.72 9.69 -2.36
N ILE A 216 12.95 8.73 -2.86
CA ILE A 216 12.38 8.82 -4.20
C ILE A 216 11.08 9.61 -4.16
N HIS A 217 10.88 10.47 -5.15
CA HIS A 217 9.63 11.22 -5.32
C HIS A 217 9.24 11.35 -6.81
N ASP A 218 7.95 11.48 -7.07
CA ASP A 218 7.46 11.74 -8.42
C ASP A 218 7.59 13.25 -8.80
N PRO A 219 7.45 13.62 -10.08
CA PRO A 219 7.64 15.01 -10.52
C PRO A 219 6.63 16.00 -9.95
N ARG A 220 5.52 15.54 -9.35
CA ARG A 220 4.48 16.39 -8.74
C ARG A 220 4.79 16.73 -7.29
N LEU A 221 5.76 16.03 -6.66
CA LEU A 221 6.20 16.19 -5.27
C LEU A 221 7.57 16.89 -5.23
N THR A 222 7.64 18.15 -5.63
CA THR A 222 8.95 18.82 -5.74
C THR A 222 9.24 19.72 -4.54
N TRP A 223 8.57 20.83 -4.40
CA TRP A 223 8.99 21.87 -3.45
C TRP A 223 9.04 21.39 -2.01
N ASN A 224 7.92 20.94 -1.48
CA ASN A 224 7.83 20.46 -0.09
C ASN A 224 8.77 19.27 0.17
N THR A 225 8.76 18.27 -0.70
CA THR A 225 9.56 17.06 -0.52
C THR A 225 11.05 17.33 -0.63
N VAL A 226 11.48 18.09 -1.64
CA VAL A 226 12.89 18.45 -1.84
C VAL A 226 13.42 19.28 -0.68
N ASP A 227 12.64 20.27 -0.21
CA ASP A 227 13.02 21.12 0.93
C ASP A 227 13.19 20.28 2.21
N ILE A 228 12.18 19.47 2.54
CA ILE A 228 12.23 18.62 3.74
C ILE A 228 13.40 17.64 3.68
N VAL A 229 13.56 16.92 2.57
CA VAL A 229 14.62 15.91 2.41
C VAL A 229 16.00 16.57 2.53
N THR A 230 16.22 17.70 1.86
CA THR A 230 17.50 18.41 1.89
C THR A 230 17.81 18.97 3.28
N ARG A 231 16.81 19.59 3.93
CA ARG A 231 16.95 20.17 5.29
C ARG A 231 17.29 19.08 6.33
N ASN A 232 16.78 17.86 6.14
CA ASN A 232 17.09 16.73 7.02
C ASN A 232 18.32 15.91 6.57
N GLY A 233 19.16 16.49 5.68
CA GLY A 233 20.43 15.90 5.26
C GLY A 233 20.30 14.68 4.34
N GLY A 234 19.12 14.45 3.75
CA GLY A 234 18.86 13.38 2.79
C GLY A 234 19.14 13.80 1.34
N GLN A 235 18.96 12.88 0.44
CA GLN A 235 19.14 13.07 -1.00
C GLN A 235 17.81 12.86 -1.74
N PRO A 236 17.15 13.92 -2.24
CA PRO A 236 15.93 13.77 -3.02
C PRO A 236 16.29 13.26 -4.43
N VAL A 237 15.61 12.23 -4.88
CA VAL A 237 15.81 11.61 -6.19
C VAL A 237 14.48 11.52 -6.93
N MET A 238 14.36 12.27 -8.01
CA MET A 238 13.14 12.27 -8.82
C MET A 238 13.09 11.04 -9.72
N SER A 239 11.91 10.43 -9.80
CA SER A 239 11.57 9.35 -10.73
C SER A 239 10.38 9.74 -11.57
N LYS A 240 10.20 9.12 -12.74
CA LYS A 240 8.94 9.22 -13.47
C LYS A 240 7.81 8.55 -12.69
N THR A 241 6.60 9.06 -12.85
CA THR A 241 5.38 8.56 -12.19
C THR A 241 5.05 7.14 -12.59
N GLY A 242 4.52 6.38 -11.64
CA GLY A 242 4.02 5.02 -11.82
C GLY A 242 4.76 4.00 -10.96
N HIS A 243 3.96 3.19 -10.25
CA HIS A 243 4.45 2.32 -9.19
C HIS A 243 5.59 1.36 -9.61
N ALA A 244 5.56 0.86 -10.86
CA ALA A 244 6.63 -0.01 -11.35
C ALA A 244 7.96 0.75 -11.48
N PHE A 245 7.94 1.97 -12.03
CA PHE A 245 9.14 2.78 -12.24
C PHE A 245 9.74 3.25 -10.91
N ILE A 246 8.90 3.61 -9.95
CA ILE A 246 9.37 4.03 -8.62
C ILE A 246 10.01 2.84 -7.90
N LYS A 247 9.40 1.66 -7.92
CA LYS A 247 9.98 0.43 -7.34
C LYS A 247 11.33 0.05 -7.97
N GLU A 248 11.46 0.19 -9.28
CA GLU A 248 12.73 -0.02 -9.98
C GLU A 248 13.78 1.03 -9.56
N ARG A 249 13.38 2.32 -9.51
CA ARG A 249 14.27 3.41 -9.11
C ARG A 249 14.72 3.27 -7.65
N MET A 250 13.84 2.90 -6.75
CA MET A 250 14.20 2.65 -5.35
C MET A 250 15.27 1.57 -5.19
N ARG A 251 15.16 0.47 -5.96
CA ARG A 251 16.17 -0.60 -5.95
C ARG A 251 17.50 -0.14 -6.52
N GLN A 252 17.49 0.61 -7.62
CA GLN A 252 18.71 1.14 -8.25
C GLN A 252 19.48 2.08 -7.33
N GLU A 253 18.75 2.90 -6.57
CA GLU A 253 19.31 3.91 -5.70
C GLU A 253 19.53 3.44 -4.25
N ASP A 254 19.06 2.24 -3.90
CA ASP A 254 18.95 1.75 -2.52
C ASP A 254 18.25 2.78 -1.61
N ALA A 255 17.16 3.36 -2.12
CA ALA A 255 16.43 4.40 -1.40
C ALA A 255 15.63 3.79 -0.25
N ILE A 256 15.64 4.47 0.92
CA ILE A 256 14.96 3.96 2.12
C ILE A 256 13.45 4.09 2.04
N TYR A 257 12.97 5.15 1.37
CA TYR A 257 11.56 5.49 1.23
C TYR A 257 11.31 6.17 -0.10
N GLY A 258 10.10 6.06 -0.60
CA GLY A 258 9.63 6.80 -1.76
C GLY A 258 8.14 7.12 -1.64
N GLY A 259 7.70 8.18 -2.31
CA GLY A 259 6.31 8.58 -2.31
C GLY A 259 5.83 9.15 -3.64
N GLU A 260 4.54 8.95 -3.90
CA GLU A 260 3.82 9.58 -5.01
C GLU A 260 2.69 10.47 -4.49
N MET A 261 2.34 11.50 -5.27
CA MET A 261 1.19 12.35 -4.97
C MET A 261 -0.14 11.57 -4.97
N SER A 262 -0.18 10.43 -5.65
CA SER A 262 -1.33 9.52 -5.70
C SER A 262 -1.52 8.65 -4.46
N ALA A 263 -0.78 8.94 -3.37
CA ALA A 263 -0.81 8.24 -2.08
C ALA A 263 -0.24 6.81 -2.11
N HIS A 264 0.64 6.49 -3.09
CA HIS A 264 1.52 5.35 -2.98
C HIS A 264 2.75 5.70 -2.15
N HIS A 265 3.10 4.84 -1.21
CA HIS A 265 4.26 4.96 -0.33
C HIS A 265 5.07 3.67 -0.40
N TYR A 266 6.36 3.78 -0.67
CA TYR A 266 7.28 2.69 -0.97
C TYR A 266 8.34 2.58 0.11
N PHE A 267 8.65 1.35 0.54
CA PHE A 267 9.53 1.11 1.67
C PHE A 267 10.62 0.10 1.31
N ARG A 268 11.88 0.43 1.56
CA ARG A 268 13.01 -0.49 1.34
C ARG A 268 12.80 -1.81 2.07
N ASP A 269 12.41 -1.73 3.34
CA ASP A 269 12.23 -2.90 4.19
C ASP A 269 10.97 -3.71 3.86
N PHE A 270 10.14 -3.20 2.94
CA PHE A 270 9.04 -3.92 2.29
C PHE A 270 9.41 -4.32 0.85
N ALA A 271 10.63 -4.78 0.65
CA ALA A 271 11.18 -5.15 -0.66
C ALA A 271 11.02 -4.04 -1.72
N TYR A 272 11.15 -2.76 -1.31
CA TYR A 272 10.95 -1.56 -2.15
C TYR A 272 9.57 -1.44 -2.78
N CYS A 273 8.59 -2.16 -2.24
CA CYS A 273 7.22 -2.13 -2.72
C CYS A 273 6.38 -1.07 -2.00
N ASP A 274 5.27 -0.73 -2.64
CA ASP A 274 4.24 0.14 -2.08
C ASP A 274 3.34 -0.63 -1.10
N SER A 275 2.84 0.10 -0.11
CA SER A 275 1.89 -0.40 0.88
C SER A 275 1.00 0.74 1.36
N GLY A 276 -0.31 0.53 1.35
CA GLY A 276 -1.25 1.43 2.03
C GLY A 276 -1.34 1.15 3.54
N MET A 277 -0.90 -0.03 3.99
CA MET A 277 -0.97 -0.35 5.42
C MET A 277 0.13 0.28 6.26
N ILE A 278 1.33 0.49 5.73
CA ILE A 278 2.47 1.00 6.49
C ILE A 278 2.35 2.50 6.84
N PRO A 279 1.90 3.40 5.94
CA PRO A 279 1.93 4.86 6.20
C PRO A 279 1.21 5.28 7.47
N TRP A 280 -0.01 4.84 7.69
CA TRP A 280 -0.81 5.23 8.86
C TRP A 280 -0.30 4.61 10.18
N LEU A 281 0.43 3.49 10.11
CA LEU A 281 1.08 2.88 11.26
C LEU A 281 2.32 3.66 11.71
N LEU A 282 2.88 4.48 10.82
CA LEU A 282 4.05 5.32 11.09
C LEU A 282 3.66 6.73 11.58
N VAL A 283 2.45 7.22 11.25
CA VAL A 283 1.92 8.51 11.66
C VAL A 283 1.27 8.44 13.03
#